data_d128f4f6d6ec58c02f8686124878e735
#
_entry.id   d128f4f6d6ec58c02f8686124878e735
#
_cell.length_a   1.000
_cell.length_b   1.000
_cell.length_c   1.000
_cell.angle_alpha   90.00
_cell.angle_beta   90.00
_cell.angle_gamma   90.00
#
_symmetry.space_group_name_H-M   'P 1'
#
loop_
_entity.id
_entity.type
_entity.pdbx_description
1 polymer ?
#
loop_
_entity_poly.entity_id
_entity_poly.type
_entity_poly.pdbx_seq_one_letter_code
_entity_poly.pdbx_strand_id
1 'polypeptide(L)'
;MKKLIALAVMFFVASFAFDASAQMSQLVVKWKLKDTSTLVADGLKCTKYTIAFDADGEGELEIEADGKIALDDQYTLYLTLEMDIEFTWQLSGSTLTLSNIDVELDYDDLSITPYSEEYNQLIPMMKEVMLADEQEHKEEFTSSFIDTHGDLSVRFIDNDTLQLEDKTFIRVR
;
A
#
# COMPACT_ATOMS: atom_id res chain seq x y z
N MET A 1 18.72 38.96 -29.38
CA MET A 1 18.77 38.52 -27.97
C MET A 1 17.38 38.04 -27.45
N LYS A 2 16.29 38.83 -27.53
CA LYS A 2 14.97 38.42 -27.01
C LYS A 2 14.39 37.09 -27.61
N LYS A 3 14.64 36.82 -28.92
CA LYS A 3 14.19 35.59 -29.59
C LYS A 3 14.98 34.34 -29.16
N LEU A 4 16.24 34.47 -28.80
CA LEU A 4 17.12 33.39 -28.34
C LEU A 4 16.73 32.99 -26.89
N ILE A 5 16.36 33.96 -26.04
CA ILE A 5 15.92 33.71 -24.67
C ILE A 5 14.57 32.99 -24.68
N ALA A 6 13.62 33.39 -25.56
CA ALA A 6 12.33 32.72 -25.71
C ALA A 6 12.45 31.26 -26.22
N LEU A 7 13.42 31.00 -27.12
CA LEU A 7 13.70 29.64 -27.59
C LEU A 7 14.34 28.78 -26.48
N ALA A 8 15.26 29.33 -25.70
CA ALA A 8 15.90 28.62 -24.57
C ALA A 8 14.87 28.29 -23.48
N VAL A 9 13.94 29.21 -23.17
CA VAL A 9 12.86 28.96 -22.19
C VAL A 9 11.89 27.88 -22.69
N MET A 10 11.54 27.88 -24.00
CA MET A 10 10.69 26.82 -24.56
C MET A 10 11.39 25.43 -24.56
N PHE A 11 12.70 25.38 -24.82
CA PHE A 11 13.45 24.10 -24.71
C PHE A 11 13.56 23.62 -23.28
N PHE A 12 13.70 24.54 -22.31
CA PHE A 12 13.78 24.19 -20.89
C PHE A 12 12.43 23.65 -20.37
N VAL A 13 11.31 24.29 -20.73
CA VAL A 13 9.97 23.83 -20.34
C VAL A 13 9.62 22.48 -21.01
N ALA A 14 10.05 22.29 -22.27
CA ALA A 14 9.82 21.02 -22.97
C ALA A 14 10.61 19.86 -22.37
N SER A 15 11.84 20.08 -21.88
CA SER A 15 12.63 19.03 -21.23
C SER A 15 12.03 18.59 -19.88
N PHE A 16 11.49 19.51 -19.09
CA PHE A 16 10.79 19.13 -17.85
C PHE A 16 9.50 18.35 -18.11
N ALA A 17 8.75 18.69 -19.16
CA ALA A 17 7.54 17.96 -19.52
C ALA A 17 7.84 16.53 -20.04
N PHE A 18 8.98 16.33 -20.74
CA PHE A 18 9.41 15.00 -21.18
C PHE A 18 9.86 14.12 -20.04
N ASP A 19 10.60 14.65 -19.06
CA ASP A 19 11.03 13.89 -17.88
C ASP A 19 9.83 13.48 -17.01
N ALA A 20 8.88 14.37 -16.78
CA ALA A 20 7.66 14.07 -16.04
C ALA A 20 6.80 12.98 -16.72
N SER A 21 6.63 13.06 -18.05
CA SER A 21 5.89 12.06 -18.81
C SER A 21 6.57 10.69 -18.81
N ALA A 22 7.90 10.66 -18.91
CA ALA A 22 8.68 9.42 -18.84
C ALA A 22 8.59 8.78 -17.43
N GLN A 23 8.66 9.58 -16.37
CA GLN A 23 8.52 9.10 -15.00
C GLN A 23 7.11 8.59 -14.71
N MET A 24 6.07 9.28 -15.18
CA MET A 24 4.69 8.79 -15.06
C MET A 24 4.50 7.45 -15.76
N SER A 25 5.02 7.27 -16.97
CA SER A 25 4.91 6.00 -17.70
C SER A 25 5.69 4.85 -17.06
N GLN A 26 6.75 5.16 -16.29
CA GLN A 26 7.47 4.17 -15.50
C GLN A 26 6.69 3.77 -14.25
N LEU A 27 5.98 4.71 -13.62
CA LEU A 27 5.21 4.47 -12.39
C LEU A 27 3.97 3.61 -12.67
N VAL A 28 3.31 3.79 -13.83
CA VAL A 28 2.06 3.12 -14.24
C VAL A 28 2.29 1.63 -14.49
N VAL A 29 2.43 0.87 -13.43
CA VAL A 29 2.56 -0.60 -13.37
C VAL A 29 2.31 -1.07 -11.94
N LYS A 30 2.25 -2.39 -11.74
CA LYS A 30 2.21 -2.99 -10.38
C LYS A 30 3.63 -3.20 -9.84
N TRP A 31 3.84 -2.78 -8.62
CA TRP A 31 5.09 -2.86 -7.87
C TRP A 31 4.91 -3.73 -6.63
N LYS A 32 5.92 -4.51 -6.27
CA LYS A 32 5.94 -5.33 -5.08
C LYS A 32 7.08 -4.90 -4.17
N LEU A 33 6.81 -4.76 -2.87
CA LEU A 33 7.84 -4.48 -1.88
C LEU A 33 8.89 -5.61 -1.89
N LYS A 34 10.16 -5.25 -1.99
CA LYS A 34 11.28 -6.18 -2.12
C LYS A 34 11.49 -7.04 -0.86
N ASP A 35 11.26 -6.46 0.30
CA ASP A 35 11.43 -7.11 1.59
C ASP A 35 10.31 -6.70 2.56
N THR A 36 9.42 -7.64 2.87
CA THR A 36 8.34 -7.46 3.83
C THR A 36 8.72 -7.87 5.26
N SER A 37 9.89 -8.48 5.45
CA SER A 37 10.30 -9.08 6.74
C SER A 37 10.43 -8.06 7.87
N THR A 38 10.63 -6.79 7.53
CA THR A 38 10.73 -5.68 8.50
C THR A 38 9.37 -5.07 8.87
N LEU A 39 8.31 -5.43 8.15
CA LEU A 39 6.96 -4.95 8.41
C LEU A 39 6.26 -5.90 9.39
N VAL A 40 6.50 -5.65 10.66
CA VAL A 40 5.87 -6.38 11.78
C VAL A 40 5.26 -5.33 12.71
N ALA A 41 3.97 -5.41 12.94
CA ALA A 41 3.25 -4.56 13.88
C ALA A 41 2.25 -5.41 14.67
N ASP A 42 2.23 -5.25 15.98
CA ASP A 42 1.25 -5.88 16.90
C ASP A 42 1.06 -7.40 16.74
N GLY A 43 2.15 -8.10 16.35
CA GLY A 43 2.12 -9.54 16.13
C GLY A 43 1.67 -9.96 14.72
N LEU A 44 1.33 -9.01 13.85
CA LEU A 44 1.09 -9.23 12.42
C LEU A 44 2.41 -9.18 11.67
N LYS A 45 2.62 -10.11 10.75
CA LYS A 45 3.77 -10.19 9.86
C LYS A 45 3.31 -10.02 8.42
N CYS A 46 3.75 -8.95 7.75
CA CYS A 46 3.41 -8.72 6.36
C CYS A 46 3.99 -9.83 5.46
N THR A 47 3.15 -10.44 4.65
CA THR A 47 3.49 -11.50 3.69
C THR A 47 3.42 -11.00 2.26
N LYS A 48 2.53 -10.04 1.97
CA LYS A 48 2.40 -9.38 0.68
C LYS A 48 2.26 -7.87 0.88
N TYR A 49 2.89 -7.12 0.01
CA TYR A 49 2.74 -5.67 -0.10
C TYR A 49 2.95 -5.29 -1.56
N THR A 50 1.87 -4.96 -2.27
CA THR A 50 1.91 -4.59 -3.67
C THR A 50 1.15 -3.30 -3.89
N ILE A 51 1.69 -2.42 -4.73
CA ILE A 51 1.07 -1.16 -5.11
C ILE A 51 0.98 -1.08 -6.63
N ALA A 52 -0.17 -0.71 -7.15
CA ALA A 52 -0.41 -0.48 -8.57
C ALA A 52 -0.77 0.98 -8.81
N PHE A 53 -0.32 1.52 -9.92
CA PHE A 53 -0.64 2.85 -10.38
C PHE A 53 -1.19 2.76 -11.80
N ASP A 54 -2.37 3.30 -12.04
CA ASP A 54 -3.03 3.31 -13.33
C ASP A 54 -2.86 4.65 -14.05
N ALA A 55 -2.97 4.62 -15.39
CA ALA A 55 -2.69 5.79 -16.22
C ALA A 55 -3.72 6.92 -16.09
N ASP A 56 -4.88 6.64 -15.53
CA ASP A 56 -5.97 7.60 -15.26
C ASP A 56 -5.79 8.34 -13.92
N GLY A 57 -4.77 7.98 -13.13
CA GLY A 57 -4.48 8.58 -11.83
C GLY A 57 -5.15 7.85 -10.67
N GLU A 58 -5.69 6.67 -10.91
CA GLU A 58 -6.16 5.76 -9.86
C GLU A 58 -5.05 4.79 -9.46
N GLY A 59 -5.14 4.21 -8.28
CA GLY A 59 -4.18 3.22 -7.81
C GLY A 59 -4.74 2.37 -6.68
N GLU A 60 -4.07 1.26 -6.44
CA GLU A 60 -4.46 0.26 -5.47
C GLU A 60 -3.23 -0.22 -4.69
N LEU A 61 -3.40 -0.40 -3.39
CA LEU A 61 -2.39 -0.99 -2.51
C LEU A 61 -3.00 -2.21 -1.83
N GLU A 62 -2.43 -3.39 -2.11
CA GLU A 62 -2.81 -4.66 -1.49
C GLU A 62 -1.79 -5.05 -0.43
N ILE A 63 -2.25 -5.34 0.77
CA ILE A 63 -1.42 -5.80 1.90
C ILE A 63 -2.03 -7.08 2.46
N GLU A 64 -1.22 -8.13 2.62
CA GLU A 64 -1.58 -9.31 3.40
C GLU A 64 -0.62 -9.44 4.59
N ALA A 65 -1.16 -9.80 5.74
CA ALA A 65 -0.38 -10.01 6.95
C ALA A 65 -0.89 -11.20 7.76
N ASP A 66 0.02 -12.12 8.08
CA ASP A 66 -0.27 -13.23 8.96
C ASP A 66 -0.15 -12.81 10.42
N GLY A 67 -1.12 -13.23 11.23
CA GLY A 67 -1.18 -12.94 12.65
C GLY A 67 -1.51 -14.13 13.53
N LYS A 68 -1.32 -13.94 14.82
CA LYS A 68 -1.70 -14.91 15.83
C LYS A 68 -2.15 -14.21 17.11
N ILE A 69 -3.26 -14.68 17.66
CA ILE A 69 -3.86 -14.18 18.90
C ILE A 69 -3.97 -15.34 19.87
N ALA A 70 -3.37 -15.24 21.05
CA ALA A 70 -3.59 -16.21 22.11
C ALA A 70 -5.03 -16.04 22.63
N LEU A 71 -5.84 -17.10 22.54
CA LEU A 71 -7.19 -17.12 23.09
C LEU A 71 -7.16 -17.44 24.59
N ASP A 72 -6.26 -18.36 24.97
CA ASP A 72 -5.95 -18.73 26.35
C ASP A 72 -4.54 -19.38 26.42
N ASP A 73 -4.21 -20.06 27.51
CA ASP A 73 -2.91 -20.72 27.72
C ASP A 73 -2.69 -21.94 26.78
N GLN A 74 -3.71 -22.45 26.10
CA GLN A 74 -3.67 -23.67 25.29
C GLN A 74 -3.96 -23.41 23.81
N TYR A 75 -4.80 -22.42 23.50
CA TYR A 75 -5.34 -22.19 22.15
C TYR A 75 -4.84 -20.87 21.56
N THR A 76 -4.45 -20.94 20.29
CA THR A 76 -4.03 -19.77 19.50
C THR A 76 -4.88 -19.69 18.23
N LEU A 77 -5.46 -18.54 17.99
CA LEU A 77 -6.07 -18.18 16.70
C LEU A 77 -4.97 -17.70 15.75
N TYR A 78 -4.91 -18.31 14.58
CA TYR A 78 -4.15 -17.84 13.43
C TYR A 78 -5.11 -17.18 12.44
N LEU A 79 -4.67 -16.13 11.81
CA LEU A 79 -5.46 -15.37 10.84
C LEU A 79 -4.56 -14.76 9.78
N THR A 80 -5.12 -14.50 8.61
CA THR A 80 -4.56 -13.60 7.61
C THR A 80 -5.44 -12.37 7.52
N LEU A 81 -4.85 -11.20 7.72
CA LEU A 81 -5.49 -9.90 7.47
C LEU A 81 -5.21 -9.52 6.02
N GLU A 82 -6.26 -9.24 5.27
CA GLU A 82 -6.21 -8.66 3.92
C GLU A 82 -6.67 -7.21 4.00
N MET A 83 -5.89 -6.32 3.37
CA MET A 83 -6.18 -4.90 3.32
C MET A 83 -6.01 -4.41 1.89
N ASP A 84 -7.10 -3.93 1.31
CA ASP A 84 -7.15 -3.29 0.00
C ASP A 84 -7.39 -1.80 0.17
N ILE A 85 -6.51 -0.98 -0.40
CA ILE A 85 -6.57 0.47 -0.30
C ILE A 85 -6.64 1.04 -1.71
N GLU A 86 -7.78 1.61 -2.07
CA GLU A 86 -7.95 2.39 -3.28
C GLU A 86 -7.58 3.85 -3.03
N PHE A 87 -6.94 4.50 -4.00
CA PHE A 87 -6.55 5.90 -3.91
C PHE A 87 -6.47 6.56 -5.28
N THR A 88 -6.50 7.90 -5.30
CA THR A 88 -6.06 8.68 -6.46
C THR A 88 -4.66 9.21 -6.21
N TRP A 89 -3.87 9.36 -7.30
CA TRP A 89 -2.48 9.78 -7.18
C TRP A 89 -2.09 10.87 -8.17
N GLN A 90 -1.12 11.68 -7.78
CA GLN A 90 -0.46 12.66 -8.65
C GLN A 90 1.04 12.64 -8.41
N LEU A 91 1.82 12.70 -9.49
CA LEU A 91 3.28 12.81 -9.42
C LEU A 91 3.70 14.22 -9.85
N SER A 92 4.39 14.94 -8.96
CA SER A 92 4.96 16.26 -9.23
C SER A 92 6.46 16.25 -8.91
N GLY A 93 7.30 16.19 -9.95
CA GLY A 93 8.72 15.98 -9.79
C GLY A 93 9.02 14.63 -9.12
N SER A 94 9.59 14.65 -7.92
CA SER A 94 9.85 13.45 -7.11
C SER A 94 8.86 13.24 -5.98
N THR A 95 7.76 13.98 -5.93
CA THR A 95 6.72 13.85 -4.90
C THR A 95 5.49 13.18 -5.49
N LEU A 96 5.10 12.06 -4.92
CA LEU A 96 3.86 11.35 -5.18
C LEU A 96 2.86 11.72 -4.10
N THR A 97 1.76 12.34 -4.46
CA THR A 97 0.67 12.69 -3.54
C THR A 97 -0.46 11.69 -3.72
N LEU A 98 -0.90 11.08 -2.62
CA LEU A 98 -2.06 10.19 -2.55
C LEU A 98 -3.25 10.95 -1.96
N SER A 99 -4.45 10.70 -2.50
CA SER A 99 -5.69 11.31 -2.05
C SER A 99 -6.90 10.40 -2.33
N ASN A 100 -8.09 10.77 -1.83
CA ASN A 100 -9.32 9.98 -1.97
C ASN A 100 -9.15 8.52 -1.57
N ILE A 101 -8.54 8.32 -0.40
CA ILE A 101 -8.19 6.99 0.09
C ILE A 101 -9.44 6.32 0.64
N ASP A 102 -9.74 5.12 0.12
CA ASP A 102 -10.71 4.19 0.69
C ASP A 102 -10.01 2.89 1.09
N VAL A 103 -10.42 2.31 2.21
CA VAL A 103 -9.77 1.14 2.81
C VAL A 103 -10.82 0.06 3.02
N GLU A 104 -10.56 -1.12 2.49
CA GLU A 104 -11.32 -2.34 2.79
C GLU A 104 -10.43 -3.31 3.57
N LEU A 105 -11.01 -3.94 4.59
CA LEU A 105 -10.34 -4.92 5.45
C LEU A 105 -11.15 -6.21 5.46
N ASP A 106 -10.47 -7.33 5.33
CA ASP A 106 -11.05 -8.65 5.56
C ASP A 106 -10.08 -9.55 6.35
N TYR A 107 -10.63 -10.57 6.99
CA TYR A 107 -9.88 -11.58 7.70
C TYR A 107 -10.13 -12.94 7.06
N ASP A 108 -9.05 -13.52 6.55
CA ASP A 108 -9.07 -14.84 5.93
C ASP A 108 -8.30 -15.88 6.75
N ASP A 109 -8.42 -17.14 6.34
CA ASP A 109 -7.67 -18.28 6.90
C ASP A 109 -7.71 -18.40 8.43
N LEU A 110 -8.84 -17.99 9.07
CA LEU A 110 -8.98 -18.12 10.51
C LEU A 110 -8.95 -19.60 10.92
N SER A 111 -7.98 -19.94 11.77
CA SER A 111 -7.85 -21.30 12.27
C SER A 111 -7.35 -21.31 13.72
N ILE A 112 -7.74 -22.34 14.47
CA ILE A 112 -7.39 -22.47 15.89
C ILE A 112 -6.52 -23.70 16.10
N THR A 113 -5.41 -23.50 16.80
CA THR A 113 -4.45 -24.57 17.11
C THR A 113 -4.18 -24.63 18.63
N PRO A 114 -4.21 -25.83 19.26
CA PRO A 114 -4.66 -27.12 18.68
C PRO A 114 -6.13 -27.08 18.28
N TYR A 115 -6.57 -28.02 17.43
CA TYR A 115 -7.96 -28.09 16.97
C TYR A 115 -8.92 -28.20 18.15
N SER A 116 -9.98 -27.37 18.15
CA SER A 116 -11.06 -27.40 19.11
C SER A 116 -12.38 -27.19 18.38
N GLU A 117 -13.33 -28.14 18.47
CA GLU A 117 -14.63 -28.03 17.85
C GLU A 117 -15.42 -26.85 18.43
N GLU A 118 -15.32 -26.62 19.74
CA GLU A 118 -15.99 -25.52 20.44
C GLU A 118 -15.51 -24.17 19.90
N TYR A 119 -14.19 -23.93 19.85
CA TYR A 119 -13.64 -22.68 19.33
C TYR A 119 -13.88 -22.52 17.82
N ASN A 120 -13.79 -23.60 17.03
CA ASN A 120 -14.02 -23.49 15.59
C ASN A 120 -15.46 -23.11 15.24
N GLN A 121 -16.44 -23.47 16.07
CA GLN A 121 -17.83 -23.01 15.90
C GLN A 121 -17.99 -21.50 16.16
N LEU A 122 -17.07 -20.87 16.88
CA LEU A 122 -17.07 -19.43 17.17
C LEU A 122 -16.36 -18.59 16.10
N ILE A 123 -15.56 -19.19 15.19
CA ILE A 123 -14.80 -18.46 14.16
C ILE A 123 -15.67 -17.46 13.38
N PRO A 124 -16.87 -17.82 12.85
CA PRO A 124 -17.68 -16.87 12.11
C PRO A 124 -18.08 -15.64 12.93
N MET A 125 -18.42 -15.85 14.20
CA MET A 125 -18.76 -14.75 15.11
C MET A 125 -17.55 -13.90 15.46
N MET A 126 -16.37 -14.51 15.63
CA MET A 126 -15.12 -13.80 15.87
C MET A 126 -14.76 -12.91 14.67
N LYS A 127 -14.86 -13.44 13.45
CA LYS A 127 -14.64 -12.66 12.22
C LYS A 127 -15.60 -11.46 12.16
N GLU A 128 -16.89 -11.66 12.42
CA GLU A 128 -17.88 -10.59 12.40
C GLU A 128 -17.58 -9.49 13.44
N VAL A 129 -17.16 -9.86 14.64
CA VAL A 129 -16.78 -8.91 15.69
C VAL A 129 -15.52 -8.13 15.31
N MET A 130 -14.51 -8.80 14.75
CA MET A 130 -13.25 -8.16 14.32
C MET A 130 -13.52 -7.16 13.20
N LEU A 131 -14.30 -7.52 12.18
CA LEU A 131 -14.68 -6.62 11.10
C LEU A 131 -15.54 -5.43 11.57
N ALA A 132 -16.41 -5.63 12.56
CA ALA A 132 -17.21 -4.55 13.13
C ALA A 132 -16.35 -3.54 13.89
N ASP A 133 -15.34 -4.00 14.64
CA ASP A 133 -14.37 -3.17 15.36
C ASP A 133 -13.53 -2.34 14.38
N GLU A 134 -13.02 -2.96 13.32
CA GLU A 134 -12.28 -2.27 12.24
C GLU A 134 -13.14 -1.23 11.52
N GLN A 135 -14.41 -1.55 11.27
CA GLN A 135 -15.34 -0.61 10.63
C GLN A 135 -15.60 0.63 11.50
N GLU A 136 -15.67 0.46 12.82
CA GLU A 136 -15.82 1.58 13.77
C GLU A 136 -14.57 2.50 13.74
N HIS A 137 -13.38 1.94 13.52
CA HIS A 137 -12.10 2.67 13.49
C HIS A 137 -11.60 3.04 12.08
N LYS A 138 -12.37 2.70 11.02
CA LYS A 138 -11.98 2.93 9.61
C LYS A 138 -11.58 4.39 9.34
N GLU A 139 -12.33 5.36 9.86
CA GLU A 139 -12.04 6.79 9.65
C GLU A 139 -10.73 7.22 10.32
N GLU A 140 -10.45 6.72 11.53
CA GLU A 140 -9.21 6.99 12.26
C GLU A 140 -8.01 6.38 11.54
N PHE A 141 -8.14 5.13 11.07
CA PHE A 141 -7.12 4.45 10.27
C PHE A 141 -6.83 5.20 8.98
N THR A 142 -7.87 5.56 8.21
CA THR A 142 -7.73 6.31 6.95
C THR A 142 -7.04 7.65 7.17
N SER A 143 -7.42 8.39 8.22
CA SER A 143 -6.78 9.65 8.59
C SER A 143 -5.29 9.46 8.93
N SER A 144 -4.97 8.46 9.74
CA SER A 144 -3.59 8.13 10.11
C SER A 144 -2.75 7.69 8.90
N PHE A 145 -3.35 6.96 7.96
CA PHE A 145 -2.70 6.57 6.71
C PHE A 145 -2.38 7.79 5.85
N ILE A 146 -3.31 8.73 5.69
CA ILE A 146 -3.10 9.99 4.96
C ILE A 146 -1.98 10.81 5.60
N ASP A 147 -1.99 10.98 6.91
CA ASP A 147 -0.98 11.74 7.63
C ASP A 147 0.43 11.15 7.47
N THR A 148 0.52 9.83 7.28
CA THR A 148 1.80 9.12 7.13
C THR A 148 2.25 8.98 5.69
N HIS A 149 1.31 8.81 4.74
CA HIS A 149 1.60 8.42 3.36
C HIS A 149 1.00 9.37 2.31
N GLY A 150 0.39 10.49 2.71
CA GLY A 150 -0.26 11.43 1.79
C GLY A 150 0.69 12.02 0.76
N ASP A 151 1.94 12.32 1.16
CA ASP A 151 3.02 12.77 0.27
C ASP A 151 4.24 11.86 0.42
N LEU A 152 4.62 11.17 -0.66
CA LEU A 152 5.73 10.22 -0.68
C LEU A 152 6.84 10.69 -1.62
N SER A 153 8.09 10.53 -1.21
CA SER A 153 9.21 10.74 -2.12
C SER A 153 9.37 9.54 -3.06
N VAL A 154 9.53 9.83 -4.35
CA VAL A 154 9.67 8.83 -5.42
C VAL A 154 11.05 8.93 -6.05
N ARG A 155 11.72 7.78 -6.17
CA ARG A 155 12.98 7.66 -6.89
C ARG A 155 13.04 6.38 -7.69
N PHE A 156 13.19 6.48 -9.00
CA PHE A 156 13.50 5.33 -9.86
C PHE A 156 15.01 5.03 -9.75
N ILE A 157 15.35 3.82 -9.32
CA ILE A 157 16.74 3.34 -9.27
C ILE A 157 17.11 2.81 -10.66
N ASP A 158 16.20 2.06 -11.27
CA ASP A 158 16.25 1.58 -12.64
C ASP A 158 14.82 1.31 -13.16
N ASN A 159 14.68 0.68 -14.34
CA ASN A 159 13.37 0.40 -14.96
C ASN A 159 12.52 -0.63 -14.20
N ASP A 160 13.13 -1.43 -13.36
CA ASP A 160 12.47 -2.51 -12.61
C ASP A 160 12.55 -2.30 -11.08
N THR A 161 13.11 -1.16 -10.63
CA THR A 161 13.31 -0.86 -9.20
C THR A 161 12.89 0.56 -8.87
N LEU A 162 11.91 0.67 -7.98
CA LEU A 162 11.34 1.91 -7.46
C LEU A 162 11.67 2.04 -5.98
N GLN A 163 11.99 3.23 -5.52
CA GLN A 163 12.05 3.60 -4.12
C GLN A 163 10.93 4.58 -3.81
N LEU A 164 10.06 4.22 -2.85
CA LEU A 164 9.09 5.11 -2.22
C LEU A 164 9.52 5.30 -0.78
N GLU A 165 9.82 6.54 -0.40
CA GLU A 165 10.46 6.88 0.87
C GLU A 165 11.74 6.03 1.09
N ASP A 166 11.77 5.27 2.17
CA ASP A 166 12.86 4.35 2.53
C ASP A 166 12.65 2.91 2.00
N LYS A 167 11.51 2.63 1.39
CA LYS A 167 11.12 1.30 0.92
C LYS A 167 11.50 1.06 -0.54
N THR A 168 12.02 -0.11 -0.83
CA THR A 168 12.40 -0.52 -2.19
C THR A 168 11.38 -1.49 -2.76
N PHE A 169 10.87 -1.18 -3.93
CA PHE A 169 9.91 -1.98 -4.68
C PHE A 169 10.53 -2.52 -5.96
N ILE A 170 10.07 -3.68 -6.40
CA ILE A 170 10.43 -4.29 -7.67
C ILE A 170 9.19 -4.42 -8.55
N ARG A 171 9.39 -4.22 -9.85
CA ARG A 171 8.32 -4.33 -10.85
C ARG A 171 7.77 -5.74 -10.91
N VAL A 172 6.45 -5.88 -10.88
CA VAL A 172 5.76 -7.16 -11.14
C VAL A 172 5.65 -7.34 -12.66
N ARG A 173 6.07 -8.50 -13.16
CA ARG A 173 6.04 -8.87 -14.59
C ARG A 173 4.94 -9.88 -14.87
#